data_77bbe416fd88732a886905d58797c7b8
#
_entry.id   77bbe416fd88732a886905d58797c7b8
#
_cell.length_a   1.000
_cell.length_b   1.000
_cell.length_c   1.000
_cell.angle_alpha   90.00
_cell.angle_beta   90.00
_cell.angle_gamma   90.00
#
_symmetry.space_group_name_H-M   'P 1'
#
loop_
_entity.id
_entity.type
_entity.pdbx_description
1 polymer ?
#
loop_
_entity_poly.entity_id
_entity_poly.type
_entity_poly.pdbx_seq_one_letter_code
_entity_poly.pdbx_strand_id
1 'polypeptide(L)'
;MATVGFDKKQFFFDRQIVIDAVGRAGAKNLSKAGSFIRRSARSSLRRRKKVAPPGEPPSVHSQDRVATLKNIWFVFDPGQRSVVIGPLKLNGSKLQGSNRATVPSLHELGGTAVAGGRRKRKRRAKYARRPFMGPAMERELPKFAGLWANSVK
;
A
#
# COMPACT_ATOMS: atom_id res chain seq x y z
N MET A 1 -12.13 56.59 -25.36
CA MET A 1 -11.54 55.33 -24.93
C MET A 1 -11.96 55.10 -23.49
N ALA A 2 -12.77 54.07 -23.22
CA ALA A 2 -13.19 53.75 -21.88
C ALA A 2 -12.13 52.84 -21.24
N THR A 3 -11.43 53.35 -20.22
CA THR A 3 -10.49 52.59 -19.40
C THR A 3 -11.29 51.77 -18.40
N VAL A 4 -11.32 50.44 -18.57
CA VAL A 4 -11.88 49.52 -17.57
C VAL A 4 -10.90 49.44 -16.41
N GLY A 5 -11.17 50.19 -15.36
CA GLY A 5 -10.43 50.14 -14.12
C GLY A 5 -10.87 48.88 -13.34
N PHE A 6 -9.99 47.90 -13.22
CA PHE A 6 -10.21 46.76 -12.28
C PHE A 6 -10.00 47.28 -10.86
N ASP A 7 -11.09 47.34 -10.09
CA ASP A 7 -11.01 47.63 -8.65
C ASP A 7 -10.49 46.38 -7.91
N LYS A 8 -9.24 46.40 -7.44
CA LYS A 8 -8.56 45.32 -6.74
C LYS A 8 -9.29 44.89 -5.44
N LYS A 9 -10.22 45.72 -4.94
CA LYS A 9 -10.99 45.43 -3.72
C LYS A 9 -12.08 44.38 -3.90
N GLN A 10 -12.43 43.98 -5.11
CA GLN A 10 -13.46 43.01 -5.39
C GLN A 10 -12.94 41.57 -5.55
N PHE A 11 -11.60 41.37 -5.58
CA PHE A 11 -11.01 40.06 -5.62
C PHE A 11 -10.70 39.56 -4.20
N PHE A 12 -11.70 39.00 -3.54
CA PHE A 12 -11.50 38.26 -2.27
C PHE A 12 -11.15 36.80 -2.60
N PHE A 13 -9.88 36.44 -2.44
CA PHE A 13 -9.42 35.07 -2.57
C PHE A 13 -9.14 34.52 -1.16
N ASP A 14 -10.05 33.69 -0.65
CA ASP A 14 -9.80 32.98 0.61
C ASP A 14 -8.91 31.77 0.34
N ARG A 15 -7.62 31.99 0.54
CA ARG A 15 -6.60 30.96 0.39
C ARG A 15 -6.86 29.73 1.27
N GLN A 16 -7.40 29.94 2.49
CA GLN A 16 -7.59 28.84 3.44
C GLN A 16 -8.72 27.91 2.97
N ILE A 17 -9.80 28.42 2.48
CA ILE A 17 -10.89 27.61 1.91
C ILE A 17 -10.39 26.70 0.80
N VAL A 18 -9.54 27.24 -0.10
CA VAL A 18 -8.98 26.46 -1.20
C VAL A 18 -8.03 25.36 -0.70
N ILE A 19 -7.13 25.70 0.22
CA ILE A 19 -6.22 24.71 0.83
C ILE A 19 -6.99 23.59 1.49
N ASP A 20 -8.04 23.90 2.24
CA ASP A 20 -8.87 22.93 2.93
C ASP A 20 -9.67 22.05 1.95
N ALA A 21 -10.21 22.65 0.88
CA ALA A 21 -10.90 21.90 -0.16
C ALA A 21 -9.98 20.91 -0.88
N VAL A 22 -8.78 21.36 -1.27
CA VAL A 22 -7.75 20.52 -1.89
C VAL A 22 -7.28 19.43 -0.91
N GLY A 23 -7.08 19.76 0.36
CA GLY A 23 -6.70 18.82 1.40
C GLY A 23 -7.74 17.71 1.59
N ARG A 24 -9.02 18.05 1.67
CA ARG A 24 -10.13 17.07 1.76
C ARG A 24 -10.22 16.19 0.51
N ALA A 25 -10.13 16.79 -0.67
CA ALA A 25 -10.14 16.05 -1.93
C ALA A 25 -8.95 15.07 -2.02
N GLY A 26 -7.74 15.51 -1.64
CA GLY A 26 -6.55 14.69 -1.59
C GLY A 26 -6.69 13.49 -0.64
N ALA A 27 -7.15 13.74 0.60
CA ALA A 27 -7.38 12.69 1.58
C ALA A 27 -8.37 11.63 1.09
N LYS A 28 -9.50 12.07 0.50
CA LYS A 28 -10.52 11.20 -0.07
C LYS A 28 -9.97 10.36 -1.22
N ASN A 29 -9.24 10.96 -2.16
CA ASN A 29 -8.73 10.28 -3.33
C ASN A 29 -7.59 9.31 -2.99
N LEU A 30 -6.68 9.71 -2.11
CA LEU A 30 -5.60 8.83 -1.63
C LEU A 30 -6.15 7.62 -0.85
N SER A 31 -7.15 7.83 0.01
CA SER A 31 -7.81 6.73 0.72
C SER A 31 -8.51 5.78 -0.25
N LYS A 32 -9.15 6.30 -1.30
CA LYS A 32 -9.79 5.49 -2.36
C LYS A 32 -8.74 4.71 -3.16
N ALA A 33 -7.63 5.33 -3.54
CA ALA A 33 -6.50 4.67 -4.19
C ALA A 33 -5.93 3.54 -3.29
N GLY A 34 -5.73 3.81 -2.00
CA GLY A 34 -5.30 2.82 -1.02
C GLY A 34 -6.21 1.60 -0.95
N SER A 35 -7.53 1.83 -0.98
CA SER A 35 -8.52 0.76 -0.96
C SER A 35 -8.48 -0.11 -2.23
N PHE A 36 -8.22 0.48 -3.39
CA PHE A 36 -8.09 -0.25 -4.67
C PHE A 36 -6.85 -1.13 -4.68
N ILE A 37 -5.69 -0.60 -4.31
CA ILE A 37 -4.45 -1.37 -4.23
C ILE A 37 -4.62 -2.51 -3.23
N ARG A 38 -5.16 -2.24 -2.04
CA ARG A 38 -5.45 -3.28 -1.04
C ARG A 38 -6.32 -4.39 -1.60
N ARG A 39 -7.40 -4.06 -2.30
CA ARG A 39 -8.31 -5.04 -2.91
C ARG A 39 -7.60 -5.86 -3.97
N SER A 40 -6.85 -5.22 -4.85
CA SER A 40 -6.08 -5.85 -5.92
C SER A 40 -5.03 -6.82 -5.34
N ALA A 41 -4.25 -6.39 -4.35
CA ALA A 41 -3.27 -7.24 -3.68
C ALA A 41 -3.92 -8.44 -2.97
N ARG A 42 -5.02 -8.23 -2.24
CA ARG A 42 -5.74 -9.33 -1.55
C ARG A 42 -6.32 -10.35 -2.53
N SER A 43 -6.84 -9.90 -3.68
CA SER A 43 -7.42 -10.79 -4.69
C SER A 43 -6.37 -11.64 -5.40
N SER A 44 -5.13 -11.15 -5.51
CA SER A 44 -4.01 -11.91 -6.09
C SER A 44 -3.55 -13.07 -5.19
N LEU A 45 -3.73 -12.94 -3.87
CA LEU A 45 -3.34 -13.93 -2.87
C LEU A 45 -4.40 -15.05 -2.78
N ARG A 46 -4.23 -16.09 -3.60
CA ARG A 46 -5.17 -17.22 -3.67
C ARG A 46 -4.63 -18.43 -2.92
N ARG A 47 -5.54 -19.29 -2.43
CA ARG A 47 -5.19 -20.63 -1.96
C ARG A 47 -5.03 -21.53 -3.19
N ARG A 48 -3.85 -22.14 -3.33
CA ARG A 48 -3.54 -23.06 -4.42
C ARG A 48 -3.09 -24.40 -3.84
N LYS A 49 -3.33 -25.50 -4.54
CA LYS A 49 -2.85 -26.83 -4.12
C LYS A 49 -1.31 -26.89 -4.14
N LYS A 50 -0.67 -26.28 -5.13
CA LYS A 50 0.79 -26.23 -5.30
C LYS A 50 1.35 -24.88 -4.88
N VAL A 51 2.62 -24.87 -4.54
CA VAL A 51 3.38 -23.62 -4.31
C VAL A 51 3.41 -22.80 -5.58
N ALA A 52 3.16 -21.49 -5.47
CA ALA A 52 3.24 -20.60 -6.62
C ALA A 52 4.68 -20.57 -7.17
N PRO A 53 4.85 -20.53 -8.50
CA PRO A 53 6.18 -20.37 -9.10
C PRO A 53 6.78 -19.01 -8.76
N PRO A 54 8.11 -18.83 -8.95
CA PRO A 54 8.75 -17.53 -8.85
C PRO A 54 8.09 -16.50 -9.78
N GLY A 55 7.93 -15.25 -9.31
CA GLY A 55 7.30 -14.17 -10.07
C GLY A 55 5.79 -14.08 -9.91
N GLU A 56 5.11 -15.14 -9.49
CA GLU A 56 3.67 -15.10 -9.20
C GLU A 56 3.38 -14.82 -7.72
N PRO A 57 2.22 -14.22 -7.39
CA PRO A 57 1.80 -14.01 -6.01
C PRO A 57 1.79 -15.30 -5.20
N PRO A 58 2.20 -15.28 -3.92
CA PRO A 58 2.33 -16.48 -3.11
C PRO A 58 0.98 -17.14 -2.83
N SER A 59 1.00 -18.48 -2.72
CA SER A 59 -0.16 -19.24 -2.24
C SER A 59 -0.35 -19.03 -0.75
N VAL A 60 -1.56 -18.73 -0.32
CA VAL A 60 -1.89 -18.48 1.10
C VAL A 60 -2.66 -19.67 1.65
N HIS A 61 -2.04 -20.38 2.61
CA HIS A 61 -2.61 -21.56 3.24
C HIS A 61 -3.00 -21.34 4.70
N SER A 62 -2.67 -20.17 5.26
CA SER A 62 -3.02 -19.86 6.65
C SER A 62 -4.53 -19.86 6.83
N GLN A 63 -4.98 -20.57 7.86
CA GLN A 63 -6.37 -20.54 8.34
C GLN A 63 -6.55 -19.47 9.43
N ASP A 64 -5.46 -18.93 9.95
CA ASP A 64 -5.48 -17.86 10.92
C ASP A 64 -6.01 -16.57 10.26
N ARG A 65 -6.96 -15.92 10.93
CA ARG A 65 -7.55 -14.66 10.46
C ARG A 65 -6.59 -13.48 10.58
N VAL A 66 -5.67 -13.53 11.52
CA VAL A 66 -4.71 -12.45 11.82
C VAL A 66 -3.37 -12.71 11.15
N ALA A 67 -2.78 -13.89 11.33
CA ALA A 67 -1.46 -14.27 10.83
C ALA A 67 -1.51 -14.73 9.36
N THR A 68 -1.97 -13.88 8.47
CA THR A 68 -2.07 -14.18 7.04
C THR A 68 -1.56 -13.02 6.18
N LEU A 69 -0.95 -13.33 5.03
CA LEU A 69 -0.56 -12.32 4.04
C LEU A 69 -1.75 -11.51 3.48
N LYS A 70 -2.97 -12.05 3.57
CA LYS A 70 -4.20 -11.33 3.17
C LYS A 70 -4.57 -10.19 4.10
N ASN A 71 -3.95 -10.11 5.27
CA ASN A 71 -4.18 -9.04 6.22
C ASN A 71 -3.39 -7.79 5.80
N ILE A 72 -3.91 -7.11 4.80
CA ILE A 72 -3.34 -5.89 4.21
C ILE A 72 -4.17 -4.71 4.69
N TRP A 73 -3.50 -3.70 5.20
CA TRP A 73 -4.09 -2.45 5.69
C TRP A 73 -3.62 -1.27 4.87
N PHE A 74 -4.37 -0.18 4.92
CA PHE A 74 -3.90 1.11 4.46
C PHE A 74 -4.30 2.18 5.47
N VAL A 75 -3.45 3.18 5.60
CA VAL A 75 -3.64 4.32 6.49
C VAL A 75 -3.28 5.58 5.73
N PHE A 76 -4.13 6.58 5.79
CA PHE A 76 -3.84 7.92 5.30
C PHE A 76 -3.04 8.69 6.36
N ASP A 77 -1.92 9.28 5.95
CA ASP A 77 -1.09 10.17 6.75
C ASP A 77 -1.39 11.63 6.36
N PRO A 78 -2.11 12.38 7.20
CA PRO A 78 -2.44 13.77 6.90
C PRO A 78 -1.21 14.68 6.92
N GLY A 79 -0.19 14.37 7.72
CA GLY A 79 1.03 15.17 7.83
C GLY A 79 1.87 15.14 6.57
N GLN A 80 2.02 13.96 5.98
CA GLN A 80 2.77 13.79 4.72
C GLN A 80 1.87 13.81 3.48
N ARG A 81 0.57 13.95 3.64
CA ARG A 81 -0.42 13.87 2.56
C ARG A 81 -0.22 12.64 1.69
N SER A 82 -0.01 11.50 2.33
CA SER A 82 0.30 10.24 1.68
C SER A 82 -0.61 9.11 2.18
N VAL A 83 -0.64 7.99 1.47
CA VAL A 83 -1.27 6.75 1.94
C VAL A 83 -0.23 5.65 2.01
N VAL A 84 -0.11 5.04 3.17
CA VAL A 84 0.76 3.88 3.40
C VAL A 84 -0.09 2.61 3.31
N ILE A 85 0.33 1.66 2.47
CA ILE A 85 -0.39 0.41 2.24
C ILE A 85 0.58 -0.74 2.42
N GLY A 86 0.18 -1.74 3.19
CA GLY A 86 1.03 -2.92 3.37
C GLY A 86 0.37 -4.05 4.14
N PRO A 87 0.96 -5.25 4.03
CA PRO A 87 0.56 -6.38 4.84
C PRO A 87 1.01 -6.19 6.28
N LEU A 88 0.23 -6.78 7.20
CA LEU A 88 0.61 -6.85 8.60
C LEU A 88 1.98 -7.53 8.74
N LYS A 89 2.82 -7.02 9.64
CA LYS A 89 4.12 -7.59 9.92
C LYS A 89 3.95 -8.98 10.54
N LEU A 90 4.22 -10.01 9.77
CA LEU A 90 4.22 -11.39 10.23
C LEU A 90 5.62 -11.78 10.69
N ASN A 91 5.74 -12.52 11.79
CA ASN A 91 6.99 -12.95 12.45
C ASN A 91 7.72 -11.85 13.24
N GLY A 92 6.97 -11.05 13.98
CA GLY A 92 7.57 -9.97 14.76
C GLY A 92 8.03 -10.31 16.17
N SER A 93 7.74 -11.49 16.70
CA SER A 93 7.69 -11.60 18.15
C SER A 93 9.02 -11.83 18.88
N LYS A 94 10.13 -12.13 18.25
CA LYS A 94 11.39 -12.38 18.99
C LYS A 94 12.68 -12.10 18.22
N LEU A 95 12.63 -11.29 17.21
CA LEU A 95 13.81 -10.92 16.44
C LEU A 95 14.12 -9.43 16.64
N GLN A 96 14.48 -9.10 17.86
CA GLN A 96 15.14 -7.83 18.18
C GLN A 96 16.48 -7.77 17.45
N GLY A 97 16.51 -7.07 16.35
CA GLY A 97 17.66 -6.86 15.49
C GLY A 97 17.18 -6.27 14.18
N SER A 98 17.58 -5.08 13.91
CA SER A 98 17.05 -4.13 12.92
C SER A 98 17.07 -4.56 11.45
N ASN A 99 17.59 -5.74 11.10
CA ASN A 99 17.80 -6.15 9.69
C ASN A 99 17.17 -7.51 9.35
N ARG A 100 16.10 -7.92 10.00
CA ARG A 100 15.48 -9.20 9.70
C ARG A 100 14.29 -9.06 8.78
N ALA A 101 14.41 -9.64 7.60
CA ALA A 101 13.38 -9.69 6.59
C ALA A 101 12.08 -10.31 7.16
N THR A 102 10.97 -9.59 7.03
CA THR A 102 9.65 -10.10 7.38
C THR A 102 9.15 -11.05 6.31
N VAL A 103 8.19 -11.93 6.63
CA VAL A 103 7.61 -12.85 5.63
C VAL A 103 7.08 -12.10 4.41
N PRO A 104 6.32 -10.99 4.56
CA PRO A 104 5.88 -10.21 3.41
C PRO A 104 7.03 -9.68 2.56
N SER A 105 8.10 -9.15 3.18
CA SER A 105 9.24 -8.61 2.43
C SER A 105 10.02 -9.71 1.70
N LEU A 106 10.15 -10.91 2.27
CA LEU A 106 10.77 -12.05 1.59
C LEU A 106 9.97 -12.52 0.38
N HIS A 107 8.64 -12.42 0.41
CA HIS A 107 7.83 -12.70 -0.76
C HIS A 107 7.97 -11.59 -1.81
N GLU A 108 7.91 -10.35 -1.40
CA GLU A 108 7.97 -9.22 -2.33
C GLU A 108 9.33 -9.10 -3.04
N LEU A 109 10.40 -9.18 -2.27
CA LEU A 109 11.77 -8.91 -2.75
C LEU A 109 12.60 -10.17 -2.98
N GLY A 110 12.17 -11.30 -2.41
CA GLY A 110 13.03 -12.49 -2.31
C GLY A 110 14.12 -12.32 -1.25
N GLY A 111 15.05 -13.26 -1.22
CA GLY A 111 16.21 -13.16 -0.32
C GLY A 111 16.47 -14.43 0.47
N THR A 112 17.30 -14.31 1.50
CA THR A 112 17.67 -15.43 2.37
C THR A 112 17.19 -15.17 3.80
N ALA A 113 16.57 -16.16 4.40
CA ALA A 113 16.17 -16.08 5.80
C ALA A 113 16.48 -17.40 6.53
N VAL A 114 16.54 -17.32 7.86
CA VAL A 114 16.70 -18.50 8.69
C VAL A 114 15.34 -19.17 8.89
N ALA A 115 15.18 -20.35 8.32
CA ALA A 115 14.01 -21.18 8.50
C ALA A 115 14.27 -22.21 9.61
N GLY A 116 13.26 -22.43 10.44
CA GLY A 116 13.30 -23.41 11.52
C GLY A 116 12.52 -22.93 12.74
N GLY A 117 11.77 -23.82 13.39
CA GLY A 117 11.02 -23.54 14.61
C GLY A 117 11.78 -23.95 15.86
N ARG A 118 11.13 -23.76 17.05
CA ARG A 118 11.70 -24.07 18.37
C ARG A 118 12.27 -25.50 18.50
N ARG A 119 11.71 -26.46 17.74
CA ARG A 119 12.11 -27.89 17.76
C ARG A 119 12.82 -28.36 16.50
N LYS A 120 13.03 -27.48 15.49
CA LYS A 120 13.71 -27.84 14.23
C LYS A 120 15.04 -27.13 14.12
N ARG A 121 16.07 -27.82 13.61
CA ARG A 121 17.40 -27.24 13.32
C ARG A 121 17.24 -26.00 12.43
N LYS A 122 17.79 -24.89 12.87
CA LYS A 122 17.82 -23.65 12.09
C LYS A 122 18.65 -23.87 10.84
N ARG A 123 18.10 -23.56 9.67
CA ARG A 123 18.79 -23.63 8.39
C ARG A 123 18.56 -22.33 7.61
N ARG A 124 19.56 -21.91 6.86
CA ARG A 124 19.38 -20.83 5.87
C ARG A 124 18.58 -21.36 4.69
N ALA A 125 17.52 -20.65 4.29
CA ALA A 125 16.70 -20.95 3.14
C ALA A 125 16.65 -19.74 2.21
N LYS A 126 16.84 -19.98 0.92
CA LYS A 126 16.69 -18.96 -0.13
C LYS A 126 15.22 -18.94 -0.58
N TYR A 127 14.63 -17.76 -0.58
CA TYR A 127 13.26 -17.52 -1.00
C TYR A 127 13.26 -16.84 -2.37
N ALA A 128 12.59 -17.43 -3.32
CA ALA A 128 12.34 -16.82 -4.61
C ALA A 128 11.33 -15.68 -4.47
N ARG A 129 11.52 -14.62 -5.24
CA ARG A 129 10.61 -13.47 -5.31
C ARG A 129 9.23 -13.91 -5.80
N ARG A 130 8.19 -13.51 -5.09
CA ARG A 130 6.77 -13.75 -5.39
C ARG A 130 5.98 -12.48 -5.06
N PRO A 131 6.10 -11.43 -5.88
CA PRO A 131 5.54 -10.12 -5.56
C PRO A 131 4.02 -10.12 -5.64
N PHE A 132 3.38 -9.34 -4.78
CA PHE A 132 1.93 -9.18 -4.75
C PHE A 132 1.51 -7.72 -4.51
N MET A 133 2.32 -6.92 -3.83
CA MET A 133 2.04 -5.50 -3.60
C MET A 133 2.44 -4.65 -4.81
N GLY A 134 3.66 -4.85 -5.36
CA GLY A 134 4.13 -4.13 -6.54
C GLY A 134 3.20 -4.27 -7.74
N PRO A 135 2.89 -5.51 -8.19
CA PRO A 135 1.96 -5.73 -9.29
C PRO A 135 0.54 -5.21 -9.02
N ALA A 136 0.09 -5.18 -7.76
CA ALA A 136 -1.19 -4.58 -7.40
C ALA A 136 -1.17 -3.06 -7.58
N MET A 137 -0.08 -2.40 -7.18
CA MET A 137 0.11 -0.96 -7.39
C MET A 137 0.14 -0.63 -8.88
N GLU A 138 0.96 -1.33 -9.67
CA GLU A 138 1.10 -1.12 -11.12
C GLU A 138 -0.24 -1.26 -11.85
N ARG A 139 -1.07 -2.22 -11.47
CA ARG A 139 -2.41 -2.45 -12.05
C ARG A 139 -3.38 -1.30 -11.76
N GLU A 140 -3.32 -0.72 -10.59
CA GLU A 140 -4.26 0.32 -10.16
C GLU A 140 -3.79 1.74 -10.52
N LEU A 141 -2.48 1.93 -10.75
CA LEU A 141 -1.87 3.23 -11.04
C LEU A 141 -2.54 4.02 -12.19
N PRO A 142 -2.89 3.39 -13.34
CA PRO A 142 -3.53 4.11 -14.44
C PRO A 142 -4.89 4.73 -14.09
N LYS A 143 -5.56 4.22 -13.06
CA LYS A 143 -6.88 4.70 -12.63
C LYS A 143 -6.79 5.94 -11.75
N PHE A 144 -5.59 6.27 -11.23
CA PHE A 144 -5.45 7.31 -10.22
C PHE A 144 -5.70 8.70 -10.79
N ALA A 145 -5.23 9.01 -12.00
CA ALA A 145 -5.50 10.30 -12.63
C ALA A 145 -6.99 10.65 -12.64
N GLY A 146 -7.85 9.68 -12.95
CA GLY A 146 -9.30 9.86 -12.95
C GLY A 146 -9.91 10.13 -11.57
N LEU A 147 -9.24 9.79 -10.47
CA LEU A 147 -9.73 10.07 -9.13
C LEU A 147 -9.64 11.57 -8.78
N TRP A 148 -8.70 12.29 -9.40
CA TRP A 148 -8.52 13.73 -9.19
C TRP A 148 -9.35 14.59 -10.14
N ALA A 149 -9.82 14.02 -11.25
CA ALA A 149 -10.70 14.74 -12.17
C ALA A 149 -11.98 15.20 -11.41
N ASN A 150 -12.25 16.52 -11.45
CA ASN A 150 -13.41 17.15 -10.80
C ASN A 150 -13.53 16.87 -9.28
N SER A 151 -12.41 16.65 -8.58
CA SER A 151 -12.42 16.30 -7.16
C SER A 151 -12.51 17.50 -6.22
N VAL A 152 -12.13 18.68 -6.67
CA VAL A 152 -12.27 19.95 -5.95
C VAL A 152 -13.53 20.65 -6.47
N LYS A 153 -14.48 20.87 -5.58
CA LYS A 153 -15.74 21.58 -5.81
C LYS A 153 -15.87 22.69 -4.81
#